data_b6b4889d7f2021b3519a9e4c09ec6d33
#
_entry.id   b6b4889d7f2021b3519a9e4c09ec6d33
#
_cell.length_a   1.000
_cell.length_b   1.000
_cell.length_c   1.000
_cell.angle_alpha   90.00
_cell.angle_beta   90.00
_cell.angle_gamma   90.00
#
_symmetry.space_group_name_H-M   'P 1'
#
loop_
_entity.id
_entity.type
_entity.pdbx_description
1 polymer ?
#
loop_
_entity_poly.entity_id
_entity_poly.type
_entity_poly.pdbx_seq_one_letter_code
_entity_poly.pdbx_strand_id
1 'polypeptide(L)'
;MSSTFLNDENKGDIVIYQSESGETKIDVRFQDETVWLTQAQLCELYQSSKANVSEHIKNIFEEGELEQSAVVRKIRTTAADGKTYAVNHYNLDMIISLGYRIRSSIATQFRRWATERLKEYMIKGFAMDDERLKNLGGGSYWKELLDRIRDIRSSEKVMYRQVLDLYATSVD
;
A
#
# COMPACT_ATOMS: atom_id res chain seq x y z
N MET A 1 -14.60 7.32 -31.88
CA MET A 1 -15.22 7.28 -30.53
C MET A 1 -15.17 5.84 -30.01
N SER A 2 -14.12 5.46 -29.35
CA SER A 2 -13.99 4.13 -28.78
C SER A 2 -14.23 4.24 -27.27
N SER A 3 -15.42 3.83 -26.85
CA SER A 3 -15.71 3.61 -25.43
C SER A 3 -15.01 2.33 -25.00
N THR A 4 -13.88 2.48 -24.33
CA THR A 4 -13.22 1.37 -23.64
C THR A 4 -14.08 0.97 -22.45
N PHE A 5 -14.86 -0.08 -22.62
CA PHE A 5 -15.45 -0.78 -21.49
C PHE A 5 -14.30 -1.41 -20.71
N LEU A 6 -13.97 -0.84 -19.56
CA LEU A 6 -13.03 -1.45 -18.63
C LEU A 6 -13.69 -2.72 -18.08
N ASN A 7 -13.15 -3.86 -18.47
CA ASN A 7 -13.52 -5.18 -17.97
C ASN A 7 -13.35 -5.23 -16.45
N ASP A 8 -14.30 -5.88 -15.82
CA ASP A 8 -14.44 -6.16 -14.38
C ASP A 8 -13.34 -7.12 -13.83
N GLU A 9 -12.28 -7.36 -14.61
CA GLU A 9 -11.29 -8.41 -14.34
C GLU A 9 -10.16 -8.03 -13.36
N ASN A 10 -10.15 -6.82 -12.82
CA ASN A 10 -9.15 -6.37 -11.83
C ASN A 10 -9.74 -6.16 -10.43
N LYS A 11 -10.70 -6.98 -10.01
CA LYS A 11 -11.08 -7.09 -8.60
C LYS A 11 -10.07 -8.01 -7.89
N GLY A 12 -9.08 -7.41 -7.26
CA GLY A 12 -8.21 -8.11 -6.34
C GLY A 12 -8.65 -7.84 -4.89
N ASP A 13 -8.85 -8.90 -4.11
CA ASP A 13 -9.02 -8.76 -2.66
C ASP A 13 -7.70 -8.32 -2.05
N ILE A 14 -7.64 -7.08 -1.52
CA ILE A 14 -6.52 -6.68 -0.68
C ILE A 14 -6.94 -6.75 0.77
N VAL A 15 -6.23 -7.57 1.51
CA VAL A 15 -6.19 -7.51 2.96
C VAL A 15 -5.18 -6.44 3.34
N ILE A 16 -5.63 -5.22 3.62
CA ILE A 16 -4.75 -4.13 4.09
C ILE A 16 -4.19 -4.46 5.47
N TYR A 17 -4.94 -5.14 6.31
CA TYR A 17 -4.49 -5.82 7.52
C TYR A 17 -5.57 -6.82 7.98
N GLN A 18 -5.15 -7.90 8.66
CA GLN A 18 -6.11 -8.79 9.32
C GLN A 18 -6.38 -8.27 10.74
N SER A 19 -7.67 -8.12 11.10
CA SER A 19 -8.06 -7.96 12.48
C SER A 19 -7.81 -9.27 13.25
N GLU A 20 -7.61 -9.22 14.56
CA GLU A 20 -7.49 -10.43 15.41
C GLU A 20 -8.70 -11.36 15.30
N SER A 21 -9.83 -10.88 14.80
CA SER A 21 -11.04 -11.65 14.51
C SER A 21 -11.12 -12.24 13.09
N GLY A 22 -10.10 -12.00 12.24
CA GLY A 22 -9.86 -12.76 11.00
C GLY A 22 -10.54 -12.26 9.73
N GLU A 23 -11.50 -11.33 9.75
CA GLU A 23 -12.20 -10.96 8.52
C GLU A 23 -12.59 -9.47 8.46
N THR A 24 -11.77 -8.67 7.80
CA THR A 24 -12.28 -7.50 7.09
C THR A 24 -11.81 -7.64 5.64
N LYS A 25 -12.59 -8.32 4.81
CA LYS A 25 -12.39 -8.34 3.35
C LYS A 25 -13.10 -7.13 2.77
N ILE A 26 -12.34 -6.23 2.17
CA ILE A 26 -12.87 -5.08 1.42
C ILE A 26 -12.56 -5.31 -0.04
N ASP A 27 -13.59 -5.31 -0.88
CA ASP A 27 -13.42 -5.32 -2.33
C ASP A 27 -12.66 -4.08 -2.77
N VAL A 28 -11.46 -4.27 -3.28
CA VAL A 28 -10.56 -3.18 -3.64
C VAL A 28 -10.34 -3.18 -5.14
N ARG A 29 -10.35 -1.99 -5.75
CA ARG A 29 -9.94 -1.84 -7.13
C ARG A 29 -8.44 -1.57 -7.19
N PHE A 30 -7.70 -2.47 -7.82
CA PHE A 30 -6.34 -2.23 -8.25
C PHE A 30 -6.35 -1.46 -9.57
N GLN A 31 -5.74 -0.31 -9.57
CA GLN A 31 -5.46 0.42 -10.79
C GLN A 31 -4.18 1.25 -10.59
N ASP A 32 -3.28 1.21 -11.55
CA ASP A 32 -2.02 1.98 -11.52
C ASP A 32 -1.15 1.67 -10.28
N GLU A 33 -1.04 0.38 -9.91
CA GLU A 33 -0.26 -0.11 -8.76
C GLU A 33 -0.73 0.43 -7.38
N THR A 34 -1.93 0.98 -7.31
CA THR A 34 -2.52 1.46 -6.07
C THR A 34 -3.95 0.94 -5.87
N VAL A 35 -4.44 1.10 -4.67
CA VAL A 35 -5.76 0.70 -4.22
C VAL A 35 -6.68 1.91 -4.22
N TRP A 36 -7.90 1.76 -4.71
CA TRP A 36 -8.91 2.82 -4.76
C TRP A 36 -10.15 2.42 -3.97
N LEU A 37 -10.48 3.18 -2.94
CA LEU A 37 -11.68 3.01 -2.10
C LEU A 37 -12.60 4.20 -2.19
N THR A 38 -13.92 3.92 -2.14
CA THR A 38 -14.93 4.96 -1.95
C THR A 38 -14.94 5.44 -0.50
N GLN A 39 -15.55 6.59 -0.24
CA GLN A 39 -15.72 7.07 1.14
C GLN A 39 -16.54 6.09 2.00
N ALA A 40 -17.53 5.41 1.42
CA ALA A 40 -18.32 4.39 2.13
C ALA A 40 -17.42 3.23 2.57
N GLN A 41 -16.56 2.73 1.69
CA GLN A 41 -15.59 1.68 2.00
C GLN A 41 -14.55 2.13 3.04
N LEU A 42 -14.13 3.40 3.02
CA LEU A 42 -13.26 3.96 4.07
C LEU A 42 -13.95 4.00 5.44
N CYS A 43 -15.24 4.35 5.48
CA CYS A 43 -16.03 4.30 6.72
C CYS A 43 -16.15 2.88 7.27
N GLU A 44 -16.36 1.90 6.40
CA GLU A 44 -16.42 0.48 6.75
C GLU A 44 -15.06 -0.03 7.23
N LEU A 45 -14.00 0.25 6.47
CA LEU A 45 -12.61 -0.13 6.79
C LEU A 45 -12.22 0.29 8.20
N TYR A 46 -12.46 1.55 8.54
CA TYR A 46 -12.05 2.12 9.83
C TYR A 46 -13.15 2.08 10.90
N GLN A 47 -14.33 1.50 10.61
CA GLN A 47 -15.49 1.49 11.48
C GLN A 47 -15.77 2.87 12.05
N SER A 48 -15.83 3.86 11.15
CA SER A 48 -15.97 5.27 11.48
C SER A 48 -17.17 5.90 10.76
N SER A 49 -17.75 6.96 11.32
CA SER A 49 -18.87 7.66 10.70
C SER A 49 -18.44 8.43 9.45
N LYS A 50 -19.39 8.63 8.52
CA LYS A 50 -19.17 9.42 7.32
C LYS A 50 -18.74 10.85 7.65
N ALA A 51 -19.31 11.46 8.70
CA ALA A 51 -18.96 12.81 9.14
C ALA A 51 -17.50 12.88 9.58
N ASN A 52 -17.06 11.94 10.41
CA ASN A 52 -15.68 11.87 10.89
C ASN A 52 -14.66 11.64 9.76
N VAL A 53 -14.96 10.70 8.85
CA VAL A 53 -14.10 10.46 7.67
C VAL A 53 -14.03 11.69 6.77
N SER A 54 -15.17 12.37 6.50
CA SER A 54 -15.22 13.59 5.71
C SER A 54 -14.39 14.72 6.33
N GLU A 55 -14.46 14.90 7.63
CA GLU A 55 -13.71 15.91 8.37
C GLU A 55 -12.19 15.65 8.26
N HIS A 56 -11.75 14.41 8.47
CA HIS A 56 -10.34 14.08 8.32
C HIS A 56 -9.83 14.25 6.89
N ILE A 57 -10.61 13.85 5.87
CA ILE A 57 -10.25 14.07 4.47
C ILE A 57 -10.06 15.56 4.18
N LYS A 58 -11.00 16.39 4.66
CA LYS A 58 -10.92 17.85 4.52
C LYS A 58 -9.65 18.40 5.16
N ASN A 59 -9.37 18.02 6.40
CA ASN A 59 -8.19 18.47 7.15
C ASN A 59 -6.88 18.05 6.48
N ILE A 60 -6.80 16.84 5.92
CA ILE A 60 -5.62 16.35 5.17
C ILE A 60 -5.30 17.29 4.00
N PHE A 61 -6.32 17.73 3.25
CA PHE A 61 -6.13 18.65 2.14
C PHE A 61 -5.82 20.09 2.60
N GLU A 62 -6.50 20.58 3.65
CA GLU A 62 -6.28 21.93 4.18
C GLU A 62 -4.89 22.10 4.81
N GLU A 63 -4.37 21.06 5.44
CA GLU A 63 -3.03 21.02 6.01
C GLU A 63 -1.93 20.79 4.96
N GLY A 64 -2.31 20.47 3.72
CA GLY A 64 -1.37 20.21 2.62
C GLY A 64 -0.61 18.88 2.76
N GLU A 65 -1.13 17.93 3.57
CA GLU A 65 -0.51 16.61 3.71
C GLU A 65 -0.58 15.82 2.39
N LEU A 66 -1.70 15.91 1.68
CA LEU A 66 -1.89 15.29 0.37
C LEU A 66 -2.54 16.27 -0.62
N GLU A 67 -2.12 16.18 -1.88
CA GLU A 67 -2.72 16.90 -3.01
C GLU A 67 -3.98 16.18 -3.51
N GLN A 68 -5.13 16.87 -3.52
CA GLN A 68 -6.40 16.28 -3.93
C GLN A 68 -6.35 15.68 -5.34
N SER A 69 -5.67 16.34 -6.27
CA SER A 69 -5.51 15.89 -7.66
C SER A 69 -4.75 14.58 -7.80
N ALA A 70 -3.86 14.27 -6.84
CA ALA A 70 -3.04 13.06 -6.84
C ALA A 70 -3.76 11.86 -6.21
N VAL A 71 -4.66 12.10 -5.24
CA VAL A 71 -5.22 11.04 -4.40
C VAL A 71 -6.72 10.79 -4.58
N VAL A 72 -7.41 11.63 -5.38
CA VAL A 72 -8.86 11.49 -5.64
C VAL A 72 -9.13 11.30 -7.12
N ARG A 73 -9.88 10.26 -7.46
CA ARG A 73 -10.41 10.02 -8.81
C ARG A 73 -11.93 9.86 -8.77
N LYS A 74 -12.60 10.40 -9.79
CA LYS A 74 -14.02 10.15 -10.05
C LYS A 74 -14.15 8.93 -10.94
N ILE A 75 -14.68 7.84 -10.40
CA ILE A 75 -14.95 6.62 -11.16
C ILE A 75 -16.46 6.47 -11.32
N ARG A 76 -16.89 6.13 -12.53
CA ARG A 76 -18.31 5.84 -12.81
C ARG A 76 -18.64 4.45 -12.29
N THR A 77 -19.62 4.37 -11.42
CA THR A 77 -20.08 3.13 -10.81
C THR A 77 -21.57 2.97 -11.08
N THR A 78 -21.98 1.81 -11.57
CA THR A 78 -23.40 1.49 -11.77
C THR A 78 -23.96 1.02 -10.44
N ALA A 79 -24.96 1.73 -9.92
CA ALA A 79 -25.64 1.37 -8.69
C ALA A 79 -26.70 0.26 -8.91
N ALA A 80 -27.26 -0.28 -7.84
CA ALA A 80 -28.30 -1.32 -7.87
C ALA A 80 -29.58 -0.89 -8.59
N ASP A 81 -29.81 0.43 -8.72
CA ASP A 81 -30.92 1.03 -9.48
C ASP A 81 -30.67 1.07 -10.99
N GLY A 82 -29.54 0.55 -11.48
CA GLY A 82 -29.11 0.58 -12.88
C GLY A 82 -28.59 1.92 -13.37
N LYS A 83 -28.53 2.95 -12.53
CA LYS A 83 -28.01 4.27 -12.89
C LYS A 83 -26.50 4.36 -12.63
N THR A 84 -25.81 5.12 -13.46
CA THR A 84 -24.37 5.34 -13.34
C THR A 84 -24.11 6.66 -12.62
N TYR A 85 -23.38 6.61 -11.53
CA TYR A 85 -22.96 7.77 -10.75
C TYR A 85 -21.44 7.93 -10.80
N ALA A 86 -20.98 9.19 -10.82
CA ALA A 86 -19.58 9.51 -10.64
C ALA A 86 -19.27 9.59 -9.13
N VAL A 87 -18.52 8.62 -8.63
CA VAL A 87 -18.18 8.50 -7.20
C VAL A 87 -16.70 8.80 -6.99
N ASN A 88 -16.39 9.61 -5.97
CA ASN A 88 -15.01 9.85 -5.58
C ASN A 88 -14.40 8.58 -4.98
N HIS A 89 -13.24 8.22 -5.49
CA HIS A 89 -12.39 7.15 -4.96
C HIS A 89 -11.09 7.77 -4.48
N TYR A 90 -10.56 7.21 -3.42
CA TYR A 90 -9.36 7.65 -2.73
C TYR A 90 -8.30 6.57 -2.80
N ASN A 91 -7.06 6.94 -3.07
CA ASN A 91 -5.95 6.01 -3.24
C ASN A 91 -5.35 5.53 -1.91
N LEU A 92 -4.29 4.70 -2.00
CA LEU A 92 -3.61 4.13 -0.83
C LEU A 92 -3.03 5.21 0.10
N ASP A 93 -2.52 6.32 -0.44
CA ASP A 93 -1.97 7.41 0.39
C ASP A 93 -3.03 8.00 1.31
N MET A 94 -4.23 8.26 0.79
CA MET A 94 -5.36 8.73 1.60
C MET A 94 -5.79 7.68 2.64
N ILE A 95 -5.80 6.39 2.27
CA ILE A 95 -6.14 5.30 3.18
C ILE A 95 -5.17 5.29 4.36
N ILE A 96 -3.87 5.38 4.10
CA ILE A 96 -2.83 5.40 5.14
C ILE A 96 -2.97 6.63 6.05
N SER A 97 -3.10 7.83 5.46
CA SER A 97 -3.24 9.08 6.22
C SER A 97 -4.44 9.06 7.15
N LEU A 98 -5.59 8.54 6.69
CA LEU A 98 -6.78 8.34 7.52
C LEU A 98 -6.54 7.36 8.68
N GLY A 99 -5.78 6.28 8.45
CA GLY A 99 -5.42 5.30 9.47
C GLY A 99 -4.64 5.89 10.63
N TYR A 100 -3.85 6.93 10.40
CA TYR A 100 -3.13 7.67 11.45
C TYR A 100 -4.00 8.71 12.18
N ARG A 101 -5.09 9.17 11.59
CA ARG A 101 -5.93 10.25 12.13
C ARG A 101 -7.20 9.76 12.83
N ILE A 102 -7.84 8.72 12.28
CA ILE A 102 -9.10 8.18 12.81
C ILE A 102 -8.87 7.52 14.17
N ARG A 103 -9.77 7.78 15.12
CA ARG A 103 -9.79 7.16 16.45
C ARG A 103 -10.80 6.01 16.47
N SER A 104 -10.33 4.80 16.11
CA SER A 104 -11.09 3.56 16.24
C SER A 104 -10.17 2.41 16.64
N SER A 105 -10.74 1.32 17.12
CA SER A 105 -9.98 0.10 17.45
C SER A 105 -9.24 -0.43 16.22
N ILE A 106 -9.89 -0.40 15.07
CA ILE A 106 -9.35 -0.83 13.79
C ILE A 106 -8.17 0.07 13.36
N ALA A 107 -8.32 1.39 13.42
CA ALA A 107 -7.22 2.30 13.13
C ALA A 107 -6.04 2.13 14.12
N THR A 108 -6.31 1.77 15.36
CA THR A 108 -5.25 1.46 16.34
C THR A 108 -4.49 0.19 15.96
N GLN A 109 -5.18 -0.87 15.53
CA GLN A 109 -4.54 -2.10 15.03
C GLN A 109 -3.70 -1.81 13.78
N PHE A 110 -4.25 -1.02 12.84
CA PHE A 110 -3.49 -0.56 11.67
C PHE A 110 -2.20 0.15 12.07
N ARG A 111 -2.25 1.12 13.00
CA ARG A 111 -1.04 1.84 13.45
C ARG A 111 -0.02 0.93 14.13
N ARG A 112 -0.46 -0.05 14.92
CA ARG A 112 0.44 -1.06 15.53
C ARG A 112 1.14 -1.88 14.46
N TRP A 113 0.39 -2.42 13.51
CA TRP A 113 0.95 -3.17 12.38
C TRP A 113 1.92 -2.31 11.56
N ALA A 114 1.54 -1.09 11.19
CA ALA A 114 2.41 -0.18 10.42
C ALA A 114 3.69 0.17 11.19
N THR A 115 3.59 0.38 12.50
CA THR A 115 4.75 0.64 13.37
C THR A 115 5.71 -0.54 13.39
N GLU A 116 5.21 -1.78 13.44
CA GLU A 116 6.06 -2.98 13.40
C GLU A 116 6.79 -3.10 12.06
N ARG A 117 6.09 -2.88 10.93
CA ARG A 117 6.72 -2.88 9.61
C ARG A 117 7.77 -1.79 9.47
N LEU A 118 7.48 -0.58 9.95
CA LEU A 118 8.43 0.52 9.94
C LEU A 118 9.67 0.25 10.81
N LYS A 119 9.47 -0.30 12.02
CA LYS A 119 10.58 -0.71 12.89
C LYS A 119 11.46 -1.77 12.23
N GLU A 120 10.84 -2.77 11.62
CA GLU A 120 11.56 -3.83 10.92
C GLU A 120 12.43 -3.23 9.80
N TYR A 121 11.86 -2.35 8.99
CA TYR A 121 12.58 -1.66 7.94
C TYR A 121 13.73 -0.79 8.49
N MET A 122 13.49 -0.02 9.56
CA MET A 122 14.53 0.85 10.15
C MET A 122 15.68 0.07 10.77
N ILE A 123 15.40 -1.08 11.35
CA ILE A 123 16.42 -1.91 12.02
C ILE A 123 17.19 -2.78 11.02
N LYS A 124 16.47 -3.42 10.08
CA LYS A 124 17.04 -4.41 9.16
C LYS A 124 17.39 -3.83 7.78
N GLY A 125 16.81 -2.69 7.42
CA GLY A 125 16.91 -2.11 6.07
C GLY A 125 15.93 -2.74 5.06
N PHE A 126 15.07 -3.67 5.48
CA PHE A 126 14.01 -4.26 4.66
C PHE A 126 12.81 -4.69 5.51
N ALA A 127 11.65 -4.78 4.87
CA ALA A 127 10.45 -5.43 5.38
C ALA A 127 9.84 -6.26 4.24
N MET A 128 9.48 -7.52 4.50
CA MET A 128 8.99 -8.44 3.48
C MET A 128 7.73 -9.16 3.96
N ASP A 129 6.84 -9.41 3.03
CA ASP A 129 5.69 -10.30 3.18
C ASP A 129 6.01 -11.63 2.47
N ASP A 130 6.60 -12.57 3.20
CA ASP A 130 7.07 -13.84 2.67
C ASP A 130 5.94 -14.69 2.09
N GLU A 131 4.74 -14.65 2.69
CA GLU A 131 3.59 -15.41 2.23
C GLU A 131 3.08 -14.86 0.90
N ARG A 132 2.96 -13.55 0.82
CA ARG A 132 2.55 -12.87 -0.40
C ARG A 132 3.54 -13.10 -1.54
N LEU A 133 4.84 -13.02 -1.27
CA LEU A 133 5.88 -13.26 -2.26
C LEU A 133 5.87 -14.71 -2.77
N LYS A 134 5.62 -15.70 -1.90
CA LYS A 134 5.48 -17.10 -2.31
C LYS A 134 4.23 -17.35 -3.15
N ASN A 135 3.12 -16.68 -2.85
CA ASN A 135 1.83 -16.87 -3.52
C ASN A 135 1.72 -16.11 -4.85
N LEU A 136 2.51 -15.08 -5.10
CA LEU A 136 2.49 -14.27 -6.32
C LEU A 136 3.08 -14.97 -7.56
N GLY A 137 3.57 -16.21 -7.43
CA GLY A 137 3.92 -17.07 -8.58
C GLY A 137 4.92 -16.50 -9.58
N GLY A 138 5.82 -15.58 -9.16
CA GLY A 138 6.86 -15.03 -10.03
C GLY A 138 6.50 -13.74 -10.78
N GLY A 139 5.62 -12.90 -10.25
CA GLY A 139 5.31 -11.58 -10.79
C GLY A 139 6.52 -10.63 -10.87
N SER A 140 6.32 -9.41 -11.39
CA SER A 140 7.38 -8.40 -11.60
C SER A 140 8.18 -8.09 -10.33
N TYR A 141 7.55 -8.10 -9.16
CA TYR A 141 8.19 -7.83 -7.86
C TYR A 141 9.17 -8.93 -7.43
N TRP A 142 8.94 -10.18 -7.81
CA TRP A 142 9.89 -11.26 -7.54
C TRP A 142 11.21 -11.07 -8.29
N LYS A 143 11.14 -10.63 -9.54
CA LYS A 143 12.33 -10.30 -10.34
C LYS A 143 13.08 -9.13 -9.71
N GLU A 144 12.38 -8.07 -9.33
CA GLU A 144 12.97 -6.90 -8.65
C GLU A 144 13.70 -7.32 -7.36
N LEU A 145 13.08 -8.17 -6.54
CA LEU A 145 13.70 -8.68 -5.31
C LEU A 145 14.98 -9.46 -5.62
N LEU A 146 14.96 -10.36 -6.60
CA LEU A 146 16.14 -11.13 -7.00
C LEU A 146 17.28 -10.23 -7.51
N ASP A 147 16.96 -9.19 -8.29
CA ASP A 147 17.95 -8.25 -8.80
C ASP A 147 18.59 -7.45 -7.64
N ARG A 148 17.80 -6.98 -6.68
CA ARG A 148 18.32 -6.32 -5.46
C ARG A 148 19.22 -7.24 -4.64
N ILE A 149 18.85 -8.51 -4.45
CA ILE A 149 19.69 -9.50 -3.75
C ILE A 149 21.01 -9.72 -4.49
N ARG A 150 21.02 -9.79 -5.83
CA ARG A 150 22.21 -9.91 -6.64
C ARG A 150 23.14 -8.71 -6.48
N ASP A 151 22.58 -7.49 -6.48
CA ASP A 151 23.34 -6.25 -6.32
C ASP A 151 24.01 -6.18 -4.94
N ILE A 152 23.30 -6.49 -3.87
CA ILE A 152 23.84 -6.55 -2.51
C ILE A 152 24.98 -7.57 -2.44
N ARG A 153 24.79 -8.77 -3.01
CA ARG A 153 25.80 -9.84 -3.02
C ARG A 153 27.02 -9.47 -3.87
N SER A 154 26.84 -8.73 -4.96
CA SER A 154 27.94 -8.25 -5.79
C SER A 154 28.77 -7.19 -5.05
N SER A 155 28.14 -6.31 -4.30
CA SER A 155 28.79 -5.31 -3.43
C SER A 155 29.63 -5.96 -2.33
N GLU A 156 29.14 -7.03 -1.71
CA GLU A 156 29.86 -7.80 -0.71
C GLU A 156 31.15 -8.42 -1.29
N LYS A 157 31.08 -8.98 -2.50
CA LYS A 157 32.27 -9.51 -3.20
C LYS A 157 33.31 -8.42 -3.50
N VAL A 158 32.89 -7.23 -3.87
CA VAL A 158 33.79 -6.10 -4.14
C VAL A 158 34.49 -5.67 -2.84
N MET A 159 33.74 -5.53 -1.75
CA MET A 159 34.28 -5.20 -0.43
C MET A 159 35.28 -6.27 0.05
N TYR A 160 34.96 -7.54 -0.12
CA TYR A 160 35.86 -8.65 0.25
C TYR A 160 37.17 -8.64 -0.55
N ARG A 161 37.09 -8.35 -1.83
CA ARG A 161 38.31 -8.17 -2.68
C ARG A 161 39.14 -7.00 -2.20
N GLN A 162 38.54 -5.85 -1.92
CA GLN A 162 39.24 -4.66 -1.40
C GLN A 162 39.95 -4.95 -0.06
N VAL A 163 39.30 -5.70 0.84
CA VAL A 163 39.90 -6.15 2.09
C VAL A 163 41.11 -7.08 1.83
N LEU A 164 40.97 -8.02 0.92
CA LEU A 164 42.10 -8.92 0.55
C LEU A 164 43.27 -8.17 -0.10
N ASP A 165 42.97 -7.18 -0.96
CA ASP A 165 44.02 -6.35 -1.59
C ASP A 165 44.74 -5.48 -0.55
N LEU A 166 44.04 -4.95 0.45
CA LEU A 166 44.62 -4.23 1.59
C LEU A 166 45.54 -5.14 2.42
N TYR A 167 45.12 -6.37 2.69
CA TYR A 167 45.94 -7.34 3.41
C TYR A 167 47.17 -7.75 2.59
N ALA A 168 47.04 -7.95 1.28
CA ALA A 168 48.16 -8.31 0.40
C ALA A 168 49.22 -7.20 0.30
N THR A 169 48.84 -5.94 0.40
CA THR A 169 49.76 -4.77 0.37
C THR A 169 50.34 -4.42 1.73
N SER A 170 49.88 -5.03 2.84
CA SER A 170 50.37 -4.75 4.20
C SER A 170 51.39 -5.78 4.71
N VAL A 171 51.82 -6.74 3.88
CA VAL A 171 52.73 -7.85 4.24
C VAL A 171 54.12 -7.72 3.62
N ASP A 172 54.49 -6.55 3.05
CA ASP A 172 55.85 -6.23 2.64
C ASP A 172 56.61 -5.40 3.67
#